data_48601f202bf250cde6c38baec88eb5f7
#
_entry.id   48601f202bf250cde6c38baec88eb5f7
#
_cell.length_a   1.000
_cell.length_b   1.000
_cell.length_c   1.000
_cell.angle_alpha   90.00
_cell.angle_beta   90.00
_cell.angle_gamma   90.00
#
_symmetry.space_group_name_H-M   'P 1'
#
loop_
_entity.id
_entity.type
_entity.pdbx_description
1 polymer ?
#
loop_
_entity_poly.entity_id
_entity_poly.type
_entity_poly.pdbx_seq_one_letter_code
_entity_poly.pdbx_strand_id
1 'polypeptide(L)'
;VISVKKELMEPNKESVRIQQEMSDGKGRSRVDLYSDLIIGRRGWSHLVFYEYVMLFFSWVPGALGLWLRQIFYALLLKRCGRNVAFGTNVVLRHPHKIEIGDNVIIDDNCLIDAKGRTNTGIQIGSGTYIGRNSILSCKNGDIVLGNNVNIGFNCDVFSGSRVEIGD
;
A
#
# COMPACT_ATOMS: atom_id res chain seq x y z
N VAL A 1 4.51 25.09 -2.73
CA VAL A 1 4.60 25.16 -4.20
C VAL A 1 5.06 23.80 -4.69
N ILE A 2 4.14 23.06 -5.29
CA ILE A 2 4.41 21.70 -5.79
C ILE A 2 5.22 21.85 -7.09
N SER A 3 6.50 21.51 -7.05
CA SER A 3 7.33 21.43 -8.26
C SER A 3 7.19 20.03 -8.85
N VAL A 4 6.31 19.90 -9.84
CA VAL A 4 6.20 18.66 -10.64
C VAL A 4 7.24 18.71 -11.74
N LYS A 5 8.38 18.06 -11.57
CA LYS A 5 9.28 17.73 -12.69
C LYS A 5 8.60 16.67 -13.55
N LYS A 6 7.99 17.11 -14.63
CA LYS A 6 7.42 16.23 -15.64
C LYS A 6 8.55 15.78 -16.58
N GLU A 7 9.21 14.71 -16.23
CA GLU A 7 10.06 14.00 -17.18
C GLU A 7 9.13 13.12 -18.03
N LEU A 8 9.03 13.47 -19.31
CA LEU A 8 8.24 12.69 -20.29
C LEU A 8 8.96 11.35 -20.52
N MET A 9 8.63 10.34 -19.70
CA MET A 9 9.00 8.97 -19.94
C MET A 9 7.99 8.33 -20.89
N GLU A 10 8.49 7.65 -21.92
CA GLU A 10 7.68 6.77 -22.77
C GLU A 10 6.84 5.81 -21.93
N PRO A 11 5.60 5.49 -22.31
CA PRO A 11 4.76 4.57 -21.55
C PRO A 11 5.47 3.22 -21.45
N ASN A 12 5.81 2.83 -20.23
CA ASN A 12 6.52 1.60 -19.94
C ASN A 12 5.72 0.40 -20.50
N LYS A 13 6.24 -0.25 -21.52
CA LYS A 13 5.64 -1.44 -22.18
C LYS A 13 5.29 -2.58 -21.21
N GLU A 14 5.88 -2.58 -19.99
CA GLU A 14 5.56 -3.56 -18.95
C GLU A 14 4.16 -3.39 -18.32
N SER A 15 3.63 -2.18 -18.26
CA SER A 15 2.29 -1.93 -17.68
C SER A 15 1.17 -2.57 -18.52
N VAL A 16 1.37 -2.64 -19.83
CA VAL A 16 0.43 -3.28 -20.77
C VAL A 16 0.49 -4.80 -20.64
N ARG A 17 1.68 -5.36 -20.34
CA ARG A 17 1.85 -6.81 -20.14
C ARG A 17 1.09 -7.34 -18.93
N ILE A 18 0.98 -6.59 -17.84
CA ILE A 18 0.25 -7.06 -16.64
C ILE A 18 -1.22 -7.28 -16.96
N GLN A 19 -1.85 -6.39 -17.73
CA GLN A 19 -3.24 -6.56 -18.15
C GLN A 19 -3.39 -7.72 -19.16
N GLN A 20 -2.43 -7.89 -20.05
CA GLN A 20 -2.40 -9.01 -21.00
C GLN A 20 -2.15 -10.34 -20.29
N GLU A 21 -1.25 -10.42 -19.33
CA GLU A 21 -1.00 -11.63 -18.52
C GLU A 21 -2.20 -12.02 -17.66
N MET A 22 -3.04 -11.07 -17.28
CA MET A 22 -4.31 -11.33 -16.59
C MET A 22 -5.37 -11.90 -17.55
N SER A 23 -5.38 -11.46 -18.81
CA SER A 23 -6.30 -11.96 -19.83
C SER A 23 -5.85 -13.31 -20.41
N ASP A 24 -4.55 -13.55 -20.47
CA ASP A 24 -3.96 -14.79 -20.97
C ASP A 24 -3.95 -15.95 -19.95
N GLY A 25 -4.72 -15.84 -18.89
CA GLY A 25 -4.82 -16.73 -17.70
C GLY A 25 -4.94 -18.26 -17.97
N LYS A 26 -4.35 -18.74 -19.03
CA LYS A 26 -4.22 -20.16 -19.33
C LYS A 26 -3.20 -20.81 -18.39
N GLY A 27 -3.71 -21.48 -17.33
CA GLY A 27 -2.92 -22.38 -16.49
C GLY A 27 -2.59 -21.90 -15.07
N ARG A 28 -3.04 -20.72 -14.63
CA ARG A 28 -2.81 -20.25 -13.25
C ARG A 28 -4.01 -20.52 -12.36
N SER A 29 -3.76 -21.00 -11.15
CA SER A 29 -4.80 -21.11 -10.12
C SER A 29 -5.36 -19.71 -9.78
N ARG A 30 -6.66 -19.63 -9.49
CA ARG A 30 -7.30 -18.39 -9.00
C ARG A 30 -6.64 -17.87 -7.73
N VAL A 31 -6.14 -18.77 -6.90
CA VAL A 31 -5.41 -18.45 -5.66
C VAL A 31 -4.06 -17.80 -5.96
N ASP A 32 -3.33 -18.31 -6.97
CA ASP A 32 -2.05 -17.71 -7.37
C ASP A 32 -2.26 -16.30 -7.94
N LEU A 33 -3.30 -16.14 -8.76
CA LEU A 33 -3.65 -14.83 -9.32
C LEU A 33 -4.01 -13.83 -8.22
N TYR A 34 -4.80 -14.23 -7.24
CA TYR A 34 -5.15 -13.42 -6.09
C TYR A 34 -3.90 -13.05 -5.27
N SER A 35 -3.04 -14.03 -4.98
CA SER A 35 -1.80 -13.81 -4.23
C SER A 35 -0.88 -12.82 -4.96
N ASP A 36 -0.74 -12.95 -6.28
CA ASP A 36 0.08 -12.05 -7.10
C ASP A 36 -0.49 -10.61 -7.14
N LEU A 37 -1.84 -10.45 -7.12
CA LEU A 37 -2.50 -9.17 -7.23
C LEU A 37 -2.59 -8.40 -5.91
N ILE A 38 -2.80 -9.10 -4.80
CA ILE A 38 -3.14 -8.49 -3.50
C ILE A 38 -1.96 -8.59 -2.54
N ILE A 39 -1.39 -9.77 -2.37
CA ILE A 39 -0.37 -10.04 -1.36
C ILE A 39 1.04 -9.76 -1.91
N GLY A 40 1.27 -10.05 -3.20
CA GLY A 40 2.55 -9.93 -3.87
C GLY A 40 3.56 -11.01 -3.48
N ARG A 41 3.14 -12.00 -2.72
CA ARG A 41 3.94 -13.18 -2.31
C ARG A 41 3.09 -14.42 -2.45
N ARG A 42 3.66 -15.47 -3.06
CA ARG A 42 3.02 -16.78 -3.15
C ARG A 42 3.32 -17.60 -1.90
N GLY A 43 2.41 -18.51 -1.57
CA GLY A 43 2.53 -19.43 -0.45
C GLY A 43 1.32 -19.35 0.47
N TRP A 44 0.84 -20.51 0.89
CA TRP A 44 -0.34 -20.65 1.75
C TRP A 44 -0.18 -19.92 3.09
N SER A 45 1.01 -19.89 3.67
CA SER A 45 1.26 -19.20 4.94
C SER A 45 1.02 -17.69 4.81
N HIS A 46 1.51 -17.06 3.75
CA HIS A 46 1.31 -15.63 3.50
C HIS A 46 -0.15 -15.32 3.20
N LEU A 47 -0.81 -16.17 2.40
CA LEU A 47 -2.21 -16.03 2.08
C LEU A 47 -3.08 -16.11 3.33
N VAL A 48 -2.96 -17.21 4.08
CA VAL A 48 -3.79 -17.45 5.28
C VAL A 48 -3.56 -16.36 6.32
N PHE A 49 -2.31 -15.96 6.54
CA PHE A 49 -2.01 -14.93 7.53
C PHE A 49 -2.57 -13.55 7.10
N TYR A 50 -2.43 -13.18 5.83
CA TYR A 50 -3.01 -11.93 5.31
C TYR A 50 -4.53 -11.93 5.45
N GLU A 51 -5.20 -12.98 4.99
CA GLU A 51 -6.66 -13.10 5.07
C GLU A 51 -7.14 -13.09 6.53
N TYR A 52 -6.45 -13.80 7.42
CA TYR A 52 -6.76 -13.77 8.85
C TYR A 52 -6.72 -12.34 9.40
N VAL A 53 -5.65 -11.60 9.12
CA VAL A 53 -5.51 -10.22 9.61
C VAL A 53 -6.60 -9.32 9.03
N MET A 54 -6.86 -9.39 7.73
CA MET A 54 -7.85 -8.54 7.07
C MET A 54 -9.27 -8.88 7.50
N LEU A 55 -9.61 -10.17 7.61
CA LEU A 55 -10.94 -10.63 7.98
C LEU A 55 -11.32 -10.28 9.42
N PHE A 56 -10.38 -10.43 10.35
CA PHE A 56 -10.69 -10.29 11.77
C PHE A 56 -10.45 -8.90 12.34
N PHE A 57 -9.56 -8.09 11.75
CA PHE A 57 -9.14 -6.83 12.38
C PHE A 57 -9.43 -5.57 11.57
N SER A 58 -9.68 -5.67 10.25
CA SER A 58 -9.84 -4.48 9.42
C SER A 58 -11.05 -3.63 9.78
N TRP A 59 -12.15 -4.26 10.17
CA TRP A 59 -13.45 -3.64 10.40
C TRP A 59 -13.77 -3.36 11.86
N VAL A 60 -12.99 -3.88 12.82
CA VAL A 60 -13.27 -3.72 14.26
C VAL A 60 -13.24 -2.25 14.63
N PRO A 61 -14.36 -1.69 15.15
CA PRO A 61 -14.42 -0.28 15.48
C PRO A 61 -13.76 0.06 16.82
N GLY A 62 -13.55 1.36 17.06
CA GLY A 62 -13.15 1.92 18.34
C GLY A 62 -11.70 1.61 18.75
N ALA A 63 -11.39 1.86 20.01
CA ALA A 63 -10.04 1.77 20.56
C ALA A 63 -9.47 0.34 20.48
N LEU A 64 -10.29 -0.67 20.67
CA LEU A 64 -9.89 -2.07 20.53
C LEU A 64 -9.42 -2.36 19.10
N GLY A 65 -10.18 -1.90 18.11
CA GLY A 65 -9.81 -2.08 16.70
C GLY A 65 -8.51 -1.35 16.35
N LEU A 66 -8.31 -0.12 16.81
CA LEU A 66 -7.06 0.61 16.64
C LEU A 66 -5.87 -0.15 17.20
N TRP A 67 -5.99 -0.66 18.43
CA TRP A 67 -4.93 -1.43 19.08
C TRP A 67 -4.61 -2.74 18.35
N LEU A 68 -5.64 -3.48 17.94
CA LEU A 68 -5.47 -4.72 17.18
C LEU A 68 -4.78 -4.46 15.83
N ARG A 69 -5.22 -3.46 15.08
CA ARG A 69 -4.59 -3.12 13.80
C ARG A 69 -3.16 -2.65 13.97
N GLN A 70 -2.86 -1.89 15.01
CA GLN A 70 -1.48 -1.48 15.29
C GLN A 70 -0.53 -2.68 15.43
N ILE A 71 -0.98 -3.77 16.05
CA ILE A 71 -0.18 -4.99 16.22
C ILE A 71 -0.14 -5.81 14.93
N PHE A 72 -1.30 -6.16 14.39
CA PHE A 72 -1.39 -7.15 13.32
C PHE A 72 -1.03 -6.61 11.95
N TYR A 73 -1.34 -5.34 11.66
CA TYR A 73 -0.93 -4.72 10.40
C TYR A 73 0.59 -4.51 10.34
N ALA A 74 1.22 -4.17 11.48
CA ALA A 74 2.67 -4.06 11.56
C ALA A 74 3.40 -5.35 11.14
N LEU A 75 2.81 -6.52 11.42
CA LEU A 75 3.39 -7.82 11.05
C LEU A 75 3.28 -8.12 9.54
N LEU A 76 2.39 -7.45 8.81
CA LEU A 76 2.27 -7.59 7.36
C LEU A 76 3.31 -6.74 6.62
N LEU A 77 3.69 -5.60 7.19
CA LEU A 77 4.52 -4.58 6.57
C LEU A 77 5.99 -4.98 6.49
N LYS A 78 6.71 -4.39 5.54
CA LYS A 78 8.19 -4.51 5.47
C LYS A 78 8.85 -3.88 6.68
N ARG A 79 8.35 -2.69 7.08
CA ARG A 79 8.77 -1.97 8.28
C ARG A 79 7.60 -1.15 8.80
N CYS A 80 7.40 -1.18 10.10
CA CYS A 80 6.45 -0.33 10.80
C CYS A 80 7.13 0.32 12.00
N GLY A 81 7.08 1.63 12.06
CA GLY A 81 7.60 2.42 13.16
C GLY A 81 6.72 2.33 14.41
N ARG A 82 7.07 3.10 15.42
CA ARG A 82 6.31 3.18 16.67
C ARG A 82 5.13 4.14 16.52
N ASN A 83 4.07 3.89 17.29
CA ASN A 83 2.92 4.79 17.35
C ASN A 83 2.20 4.98 16.00
N VAL A 84 2.11 3.94 15.18
CA VAL A 84 1.37 3.99 13.92
C VAL A 84 -0.08 3.64 14.19
N ALA A 85 -1.00 4.53 13.81
CA ALA A 85 -2.43 4.31 13.92
C ALA A 85 -3.04 3.97 12.54
N PHE A 86 -3.77 2.86 12.49
CA PHE A 86 -4.52 2.45 11.31
C PHE A 86 -6.01 2.57 11.57
N GLY A 87 -6.69 3.38 10.79
CA GLY A 87 -8.14 3.53 10.78
C GLY A 87 -8.87 2.26 10.36
N THR A 88 -10.19 2.30 10.43
CA THR A 88 -11.06 1.20 10.04
C THR A 88 -11.04 1.00 8.53
N ASN A 89 -11.09 -0.25 8.08
CA ASN A 89 -11.10 -0.63 6.66
C ASN A 89 -9.90 -0.10 5.85
N VAL A 90 -8.74 0.09 6.47
CA VAL A 90 -7.50 0.35 5.75
C VAL A 90 -7.09 -0.94 5.03
N VAL A 91 -6.89 -0.84 3.72
CA VAL A 91 -6.49 -1.97 2.87
C VAL A 91 -5.03 -1.82 2.48
N LEU A 92 -4.24 -2.85 2.76
CA LEU A 92 -2.82 -2.92 2.44
C LEU A 92 -2.61 -3.95 1.33
N ARG A 93 -2.13 -3.53 0.16
CA ARG A 93 -1.74 -4.45 -0.92
C ARG A 93 -0.23 -4.46 -1.10
N HIS A 94 0.34 -5.64 -1.33
CA HIS A 94 1.79 -5.85 -1.35
C HIS A 94 2.47 -5.31 -0.08
N PRO A 95 1.95 -5.61 1.12
CA PRO A 95 2.38 -4.96 2.37
C PRO A 95 3.87 -5.15 2.65
N HIS A 96 4.48 -6.20 2.15
CA HIS A 96 5.92 -6.45 2.25
C HIS A 96 6.80 -5.44 1.50
N LYS A 97 6.21 -4.49 0.76
CA LYS A 97 6.87 -3.37 0.09
C LYS A 97 6.47 -2.01 0.68
N ILE A 98 5.79 -2.01 1.82
CA ILE A 98 5.38 -0.78 2.49
C ILE A 98 6.24 -0.58 3.74
N GLU A 99 6.84 0.60 3.84
CA GLU A 99 7.60 1.05 5.00
C GLU A 99 6.94 2.28 5.60
N ILE A 100 6.73 2.26 6.91
CA ILE A 100 6.07 3.34 7.65
C ILE A 100 6.98 3.78 8.80
N GLY A 101 7.18 5.08 8.93
CA GLY A 101 7.93 5.71 10.02
C GLY A 101 7.16 5.76 11.34
N ASP A 102 7.71 6.50 12.29
CA ASP A 102 7.11 6.69 13.63
C ASP A 102 5.98 7.73 13.59
N ASN A 103 4.98 7.59 14.47
CA ASN A 103 3.91 8.56 14.69
C ASN A 103 3.09 8.86 13.41
N VAL A 104 2.84 7.85 12.60
CA VAL A 104 2.04 7.97 11.37
C VAL A 104 0.59 7.62 11.65
N ILE A 105 -0.32 8.39 11.05
CA ILE A 105 -1.76 8.10 11.09
C ILE A 105 -2.25 7.86 9.67
N ILE A 106 -2.85 6.70 9.45
CA ILE A 106 -3.59 6.36 8.23
C ILE A 106 -5.06 6.24 8.61
N ASP A 107 -5.88 7.18 8.18
CA ASP A 107 -7.29 7.30 8.57
C ASP A 107 -8.15 6.24 7.85
N ASP A 108 -9.45 6.24 8.13
CA ASP A 108 -10.41 5.22 7.69
C ASP A 108 -10.50 5.08 6.15
N ASN A 109 -10.75 3.86 5.68
CA ASN A 109 -11.01 3.52 4.28
C ASN A 109 -9.88 3.91 3.31
N CYS A 110 -8.64 3.97 3.77
CA CYS A 110 -7.50 4.23 2.89
C CYS A 110 -7.04 2.94 2.19
N LEU A 111 -6.57 3.10 0.95
CA LEU A 111 -5.91 2.04 0.19
C LEU A 111 -4.44 2.37 0.00
N ILE A 112 -3.56 1.52 0.51
CA ILE A 112 -2.10 1.61 0.32
C ILE A 112 -1.67 0.41 -0.52
N ASP A 113 -1.45 0.64 -1.82
CA ASP A 113 -1.15 -0.40 -2.80
C ASP A 113 0.26 -0.24 -3.38
N ALA A 114 1.21 -1.01 -2.88
CA ALA A 114 2.60 -1.01 -3.32
C ALA A 114 2.87 -1.96 -4.50
N LYS A 115 1.87 -2.19 -5.35
CA LYS A 115 1.93 -3.13 -6.46
C LYS A 115 3.04 -2.79 -7.46
N GLY A 116 3.78 -3.80 -7.86
CA GLY A 116 4.81 -3.71 -8.88
C GLY A 116 5.75 -4.91 -8.85
N ARG A 117 6.48 -5.15 -9.92
CA ARG A 117 7.46 -6.25 -10.00
C ARG A 117 8.85 -5.81 -9.55
N THR A 118 9.29 -4.67 -10.03
CA THR A 118 10.66 -4.17 -9.87
C THR A 118 10.77 -2.96 -8.93
N ASN A 119 9.64 -2.39 -8.51
CA ASN A 119 9.59 -1.23 -7.63
C ASN A 119 10.00 -1.56 -6.19
N THR A 120 10.46 -0.54 -5.46
CA THR A 120 10.74 -0.63 -4.02
C THR A 120 9.48 -0.54 -3.19
N GLY A 121 8.46 0.16 -3.69
CA GLY A 121 7.12 0.26 -3.12
C GLY A 121 6.77 1.62 -2.55
N ILE A 122 6.21 1.66 -1.34
CA ILE A 122 5.74 2.87 -0.68
C ILE A 122 6.54 3.10 0.61
N GLN A 123 7.10 4.29 0.75
CA GLN A 123 7.78 4.75 1.96
C GLN A 123 7.03 5.95 2.52
N ILE A 124 6.65 5.88 3.79
CA ILE A 124 5.92 6.92 4.50
C ILE A 124 6.80 7.40 5.65
N GLY A 125 7.23 8.66 5.61
CA GLY A 125 8.06 9.28 6.64
C GLY A 125 7.31 9.48 7.96
N SER A 126 8.07 9.75 9.01
CA SER A 126 7.54 9.93 10.37
C SER A 126 6.65 11.17 10.49
N GLY A 127 5.67 11.12 11.40
CA GLY A 127 4.76 12.25 11.65
C GLY A 127 3.75 12.51 10.52
N THR A 128 3.69 11.65 9.51
CA THR A 128 2.81 11.81 8.35
C THR A 128 1.37 11.43 8.67
N TYR A 129 0.43 12.21 8.13
CA TYR A 129 -1.00 11.95 8.19
C TYR A 129 -1.55 11.64 6.80
N ILE A 130 -2.32 10.57 6.67
CA ILE A 130 -3.06 10.22 5.46
C ILE A 130 -4.54 10.22 5.79
N GLY A 131 -5.26 11.19 5.22
CA GLY A 131 -6.67 11.41 5.48
C GLY A 131 -7.56 10.33 4.84
N ARG A 132 -8.75 10.17 5.41
CA ARG A 132 -9.72 9.13 5.03
C ARG A 132 -10.04 9.11 3.54
N ASN A 133 -10.37 7.91 3.04
CA ASN A 133 -10.74 7.64 1.65
C ASN A 133 -9.62 7.98 0.66
N SER A 134 -8.37 8.07 1.09
CA SER A 134 -7.24 8.36 0.21
C SER A 134 -6.61 7.10 -0.34
N ILE A 135 -6.06 7.21 -1.55
CA ILE A 135 -5.41 6.11 -2.26
C ILE A 135 -3.96 6.47 -2.55
N LEU A 136 -3.03 5.66 -2.07
CA LEU A 136 -1.65 5.66 -2.51
C LEU A 136 -1.42 4.38 -3.32
N SER A 137 -1.21 4.49 -4.62
CA SER A 137 -1.11 3.30 -5.48
C SER A 137 0.08 3.38 -6.41
N CYS A 138 0.96 2.39 -6.30
CA CYS A 138 2.04 2.16 -7.23
C CYS A 138 1.56 1.32 -8.42
N LYS A 139 1.94 1.75 -9.62
CA LYS A 139 1.80 0.97 -10.84
C LYS A 139 3.19 0.68 -11.39
N ASN A 140 3.92 -0.17 -10.71
CA ASN A 140 5.35 -0.45 -10.93
C ASN A 140 6.29 0.75 -10.67
N GLY A 141 5.80 1.82 -10.06
CA GLY A 141 6.57 2.98 -9.60
C GLY A 141 6.71 2.99 -8.08
N ASP A 142 7.38 4.00 -7.56
CA ASP A 142 7.58 4.21 -6.13
C ASP A 142 6.83 5.43 -5.63
N ILE A 143 6.39 5.42 -4.38
CA ILE A 143 5.87 6.59 -3.68
C ILE A 143 6.72 6.79 -2.43
N VAL A 144 7.27 7.99 -2.29
CA VAL A 144 8.04 8.39 -1.11
C VAL A 144 7.38 9.64 -0.51
N LEU A 145 6.85 9.50 0.68
CA LEU A 145 6.40 10.63 1.49
C LEU A 145 7.48 10.94 2.52
N GLY A 146 7.90 12.20 2.60
CA GLY A 146 8.83 12.71 3.61
C GLY A 146 8.22 12.70 5.01
N ASN A 147 8.88 13.38 5.95
CA ASN A 147 8.35 13.50 7.30
C ASN A 147 7.31 14.62 7.38
N ASN A 148 6.38 14.49 8.32
CA ASN A 148 5.34 15.49 8.61
C ASN A 148 4.47 15.88 7.41
N VAL A 149 4.39 15.00 6.40
CA VAL A 149 3.53 15.20 5.24
C VAL A 149 2.07 15.04 5.65
N ASN A 150 1.22 15.95 5.16
CA ASN A 150 -0.22 15.88 5.38
C ASN A 150 -0.94 15.66 4.05
N ILE A 151 -1.42 14.44 3.84
CA ILE A 151 -2.32 14.08 2.74
C ILE A 151 -3.76 14.30 3.23
N GLY A 152 -4.48 15.18 2.55
CA GLY A 152 -5.88 15.48 2.91
C GLY A 152 -6.83 14.31 2.70
N PHE A 153 -8.12 14.55 2.87
CA PHE A 153 -9.15 13.55 2.62
C PHE A 153 -9.41 13.38 1.12
N ASN A 154 -9.79 12.17 0.72
CA ASN A 154 -10.15 11.85 -0.68
C ASN A 154 -9.05 12.24 -1.68
N CYS A 155 -7.79 12.02 -1.29
CA CYS A 155 -6.64 12.30 -2.14
C CYS A 155 -6.14 11.02 -2.81
N ASP A 156 -5.86 11.11 -4.11
CA ASP A 156 -5.34 10.01 -4.88
C ASP A 156 -3.91 10.31 -5.35
N VAL A 157 -2.97 9.45 -4.98
CA VAL A 157 -1.57 9.51 -5.43
C VAL A 157 -1.25 8.24 -6.20
N PHE A 158 -1.04 8.38 -7.50
CA PHE A 158 -0.68 7.28 -8.39
C PHE A 158 0.74 7.44 -8.91
N SER A 159 1.53 6.38 -8.85
CA SER A 159 2.91 6.38 -9.34
C SER A 159 3.14 5.32 -10.42
N GLY A 160 3.46 5.77 -11.63
CA GLY A 160 3.93 4.90 -12.73
C GLY A 160 5.45 4.83 -12.84
N SER A 161 6.17 5.73 -12.13
CA SER A 161 7.62 5.79 -12.05
C SER A 161 8.06 6.10 -10.62
N ARG A 162 8.21 7.37 -10.26
CA ARG A 162 8.49 7.82 -8.89
C ARG A 162 7.70 9.08 -8.57
N VAL A 163 7.00 9.06 -7.44
CA VAL A 163 6.38 10.23 -6.84
C VAL A 163 7.06 10.48 -5.51
N GLU A 164 7.52 11.69 -5.29
CA GLU A 164 8.17 12.11 -4.06
C GLU A 164 7.48 13.38 -3.56
N ILE A 165 7.00 13.34 -2.31
CA ILE A 165 6.36 14.46 -1.63
C ILE A 165 7.24 14.76 -0.43
N GLY A 166 7.88 15.94 -0.44
CA GLY A 166 8.79 16.38 0.62
C GLY A 166 8.08 16.79 1.91
N ASP A 167 8.89 17.13 2.90
CA ASP A 167 8.47 17.57 4.23
C ASP A 167 7.75 18.91 4.17
#